data_98d1ac86c773c10df9bc96537389d593
#
_entry.id   98d1ac86c773c10df9bc96537389d593
#
_cell.length_a   1.000
_cell.length_b   1.000
_cell.length_c   1.000
_cell.angle_alpha   90.00
_cell.angle_beta   90.00
_cell.angle_gamma   90.00
#
_symmetry.space_group_name_H-M   'P 1'
#
loop_
_entity.id
_entity.type
_entity.pdbx_description
1 polymer ?
#
loop_
_entity_poly.entity_id
_entity_poly.type
_entity_poly.pdbx_seq_one_letter_code
_entity_poly.pdbx_strand_id
1 'polypeptide(L)'
;MGRSGFRERVFENFRGDEVVELASKLIKIPSINPPGDTSEIAAFVKDYLEEEGVAVELCEPAEKRVNLIAEIGEKGSDRVLVLNGHLDVVPIGDRSRWSFDPFSGEVRDGYLLGRGASDMKGGLAGIIYAFKRLIKF
;
A
#
# COMPACT_ATOMS: atom_id res chain seq x y z
N MET A 1 -26.94 6.47 13.88
CA MET A 1 -25.61 6.76 14.43
C MET A 1 -25.11 8.10 13.82
N GLY A 2 -24.84 9.13 14.61
CA GLY A 2 -24.51 10.46 14.10
C GLY A 2 -23.13 10.50 13.44
N ARG A 3 -22.95 11.39 12.43
CA ARG A 3 -21.66 11.59 11.69
C ARG A 3 -20.46 11.88 12.61
N SER A 4 -20.69 12.48 13.79
CA SER A 4 -19.68 12.78 14.80
C SER A 4 -19.07 11.50 15.40
N GLY A 5 -19.87 10.57 15.88
CA GLY A 5 -19.36 9.35 16.51
C GLY A 5 -18.64 8.38 15.59
N PHE A 6 -18.93 8.39 14.26
CA PHE A 6 -18.18 7.60 13.28
C PHE A 6 -16.75 8.17 13.11
N ARG A 7 -16.66 9.50 12.92
CA ARG A 7 -15.38 10.19 12.74
C ARG A 7 -14.45 9.99 13.93
N GLU A 8 -14.96 10.18 15.15
CA GLU A 8 -14.20 9.98 16.39
C GLU A 8 -13.62 8.58 16.46
N ARG A 9 -14.41 7.52 16.22
CA ARG A 9 -13.94 6.13 16.27
C ARG A 9 -12.90 5.78 15.22
N VAL A 10 -12.98 6.39 14.01
CA VAL A 10 -11.97 6.18 12.97
C VAL A 10 -10.63 6.75 13.42
N PHE A 11 -10.63 7.93 14.08
CA PHE A 11 -9.40 8.61 14.49
C PHE A 11 -8.86 8.18 15.86
N GLU A 12 -9.70 7.73 16.80
CA GLU A 12 -9.29 7.27 18.14
C GLU A 12 -8.22 6.18 18.11
N ASN A 13 -8.20 5.35 17.07
CA ASN A 13 -7.27 4.25 16.92
C ASN A 13 -6.30 4.44 15.73
N PHE A 14 -6.14 5.66 15.25
CA PHE A 14 -5.18 5.92 14.16
C PHE A 14 -3.75 5.78 14.68
N ARG A 15 -2.97 4.93 13.99
CA ARG A 15 -1.58 4.63 14.30
C ARG A 15 -0.72 5.02 13.09
N GLY A 16 -0.17 6.22 13.12
CA GLY A 16 0.72 6.72 12.07
C GLY A 16 1.99 5.91 11.92
N ASP A 17 2.49 5.33 13.01
CA ASP A 17 3.61 4.39 13.02
C ASP A 17 3.35 3.14 12.17
N GLU A 18 2.15 2.57 12.22
CA GLU A 18 1.76 1.41 11.39
C GLU A 18 1.77 1.76 9.89
N VAL A 19 1.36 2.97 9.52
CA VAL A 19 1.41 3.45 8.12
C VAL A 19 2.86 3.55 7.64
N VAL A 20 3.74 4.12 8.46
CA VAL A 20 5.17 4.28 8.14
C VAL A 20 5.84 2.92 8.05
N GLU A 21 5.54 1.98 8.96
CA GLU A 21 6.05 0.62 8.92
C GLU A 21 5.63 -0.12 7.64
N LEU A 22 4.34 -0.03 7.28
CA LEU A 22 3.82 -0.61 6.04
C LEU A 22 4.51 -0.01 4.81
N ALA A 23 4.65 1.31 4.75
CA ALA A 23 5.34 1.99 3.65
C ALA A 23 6.81 1.56 3.55
N SER A 24 7.51 1.41 4.68
CA SER A 24 8.88 0.88 4.73
C SER A 24 8.95 -0.54 4.16
N LYS A 25 8.03 -1.43 4.53
CA LYS A 25 7.97 -2.80 3.99
C LYS A 25 7.73 -2.80 2.48
N LEU A 26 6.81 -1.97 1.99
CA LEU A 26 6.55 -1.84 0.55
C LEU A 26 7.77 -1.34 -0.23
N ILE A 27 8.53 -0.39 0.31
CA ILE A 27 9.75 0.15 -0.33
C ILE A 27 10.82 -0.93 -0.44
N LYS A 28 10.95 -1.80 0.55
CA LYS A 28 11.94 -2.90 0.57
C LYS A 28 11.71 -3.96 -0.52
N ILE A 29 10.53 -4.00 -1.13
CA ILE A 29 10.23 -4.90 -2.23
C ILE A 29 10.43 -4.13 -3.54
N PRO A 30 11.53 -4.37 -4.29
CA PRO A 30 11.74 -3.75 -5.60
C PRO A 30 10.65 -4.18 -6.59
N SER A 31 10.03 -3.21 -7.24
CA SER A 31 9.00 -3.45 -8.26
C SER A 31 9.26 -2.50 -9.44
N ILE A 32 10.48 -2.59 -9.99
CA ILE A 32 10.99 -1.65 -10.97
C ILE A 32 10.32 -1.86 -12.33
N ASN A 33 9.88 -0.78 -12.95
CA ASN A 33 9.31 -0.79 -14.29
C ASN A 33 10.15 0.10 -15.23
N PRO A 34 10.71 -0.43 -16.33
CA PRO A 34 10.67 -1.81 -16.77
C PRO A 34 11.53 -2.77 -15.90
N PRO A 35 11.23 -4.08 -15.85
CA PRO A 35 10.21 -4.82 -16.63
C PRO A 35 8.78 -4.74 -16.03
N GLY A 36 8.60 -4.23 -14.81
CA GLY A 36 7.31 -4.11 -14.15
C GLY A 36 6.84 -5.39 -13.46
N ASP A 37 7.79 -6.17 -12.90
CA ASP A 37 7.46 -7.31 -12.06
C ASP A 37 6.86 -6.82 -10.74
N THR A 38 5.57 -7.06 -10.56
CA THR A 38 4.82 -6.70 -9.36
C THR A 38 4.36 -7.91 -8.56
N SER A 39 4.85 -9.10 -8.88
CA SER A 39 4.41 -10.36 -8.26
C SER A 39 4.65 -10.38 -6.75
N GLU A 40 5.86 -10.01 -6.32
CA GLU A 40 6.25 -10.06 -4.91
C GLU A 40 5.48 -9.02 -4.08
N ILE A 41 5.37 -7.78 -4.56
CA ILE A 41 4.67 -6.73 -3.83
C ILE A 41 3.16 -6.98 -3.79
N ALA A 42 2.58 -7.56 -4.85
CA ALA A 42 1.17 -7.93 -4.88
C ALA A 42 0.88 -9.08 -3.89
N ALA A 43 1.76 -10.09 -3.83
CA ALA A 43 1.67 -11.17 -2.85
C ALA A 43 1.76 -10.63 -1.42
N PHE A 44 2.72 -9.76 -1.14
CA PHE A 44 2.85 -9.12 0.17
C PHE A 44 1.57 -8.37 0.60
N VAL A 45 0.99 -7.56 -0.29
CA VAL A 45 -0.23 -6.81 0.02
C VAL A 45 -1.43 -7.75 0.19
N LYS A 46 -1.51 -8.81 -0.62
CA LYS A 46 -2.52 -9.85 -0.47
C LYS A 46 -2.46 -10.47 0.92
N ASP A 47 -1.31 -10.99 1.32
CA ASP A 47 -1.13 -11.63 2.62
C ASP A 47 -1.48 -10.67 3.77
N TYR A 48 -1.02 -9.41 3.68
CA TYR A 48 -1.31 -8.37 4.67
C TYR A 48 -2.81 -8.08 4.85
N LEU A 49 -3.60 -8.14 3.77
CA LEU A 49 -5.05 -7.93 3.83
C LEU A 49 -5.79 -9.22 4.25
N GLU A 50 -5.34 -10.38 3.81
CA GLU A 50 -5.93 -11.66 4.17
C GLU A 50 -5.77 -11.99 5.66
N GLU A 51 -4.72 -11.53 6.33
CA GLU A 51 -4.56 -11.59 7.79
C GLU A 51 -5.71 -10.90 8.55
N GLU A 52 -6.34 -9.91 7.93
CA GLU A 52 -7.53 -9.22 8.49
C GLU A 52 -8.86 -9.84 8.03
N GLY A 53 -8.81 -10.97 7.32
CA GLY A 53 -9.99 -11.68 6.84
C GLY A 53 -10.61 -11.14 5.55
N VAL A 54 -9.89 -10.31 4.79
CA VAL A 54 -10.34 -9.79 3.50
C VAL A 54 -9.93 -10.74 2.38
N ALA A 55 -10.89 -11.16 1.56
CA ALA A 55 -10.58 -11.90 0.34
C ALA A 55 -9.92 -10.96 -0.69
N VAL A 56 -8.79 -11.41 -1.24
CA VAL A 56 -8.04 -10.65 -2.25
C VAL A 56 -7.95 -11.46 -3.53
N GLU A 57 -8.39 -10.86 -4.62
CA GLU A 57 -8.24 -11.40 -5.97
C GLU A 57 -6.96 -10.86 -6.60
N LEU A 58 -6.17 -11.76 -7.21
CA LEU A 58 -5.02 -11.39 -8.03
C LEU A 58 -5.39 -11.56 -9.51
N CYS A 59 -5.01 -10.57 -10.31
CA CYS A 59 -5.16 -10.58 -11.77
C CYS A 59 -3.80 -10.32 -12.42
N GLU A 60 -3.39 -11.20 -13.31
CA GLU A 60 -2.12 -11.12 -14.04
C GLU A 60 -2.38 -10.92 -15.54
N PRO A 61 -2.64 -9.67 -15.99
CA PRO A 61 -2.94 -9.37 -17.38
C PRO A 61 -1.74 -9.56 -18.33
N ALA A 62 -0.54 -9.60 -17.81
CA ALA A 62 0.69 -9.92 -18.52
C ALA A 62 1.67 -10.58 -17.56
N GLU A 63 2.64 -11.34 -18.09
CA GLU A 63 3.63 -12.06 -17.29
C GLU A 63 4.23 -11.15 -16.20
N LYS A 64 4.11 -11.59 -14.93
CA LYS A 64 4.58 -10.90 -13.72
C LYS A 64 4.01 -9.50 -13.44
N ARG A 65 3.06 -9.05 -14.25
CA ARG A 65 2.32 -7.79 -13.99
C ARG A 65 1.04 -8.10 -13.24
N VAL A 66 1.21 -8.27 -11.94
CA VAL A 66 0.11 -8.67 -11.06
C VAL A 66 -0.58 -7.44 -10.49
N ASN A 67 -1.90 -7.37 -10.66
CA ASN A 67 -2.78 -6.45 -9.97
C ASN A 67 -3.50 -7.18 -8.83
N LEU A 68 -3.96 -6.44 -7.84
CA LEU A 68 -4.80 -6.99 -6.78
C LEU A 68 -6.08 -6.18 -6.63
N ILE A 69 -7.16 -6.87 -6.28
CA ILE A 69 -8.47 -6.28 -5.99
C ILE A 69 -8.93 -6.83 -4.64
N ALA A 70 -9.31 -5.95 -3.75
CA ALA A 70 -9.91 -6.30 -2.48
C ALA A 70 -11.20 -5.48 -2.30
N GLU A 71 -12.25 -6.13 -1.82
CA GLU A 71 -13.55 -5.52 -1.63
C GLU A 71 -14.05 -5.77 -0.20
N ILE A 72 -14.66 -4.76 0.40
CA ILE A 72 -15.36 -4.85 1.68
C ILE A 72 -16.74 -4.20 1.56
N GLY A 73 -17.68 -4.65 2.40
CA GLY A 73 -19.05 -4.16 2.43
C GLY A 73 -20.04 -5.04 1.68
N GLU A 74 -21.25 -4.54 1.49
CA GLU A 74 -22.33 -5.30 0.89
C GLU A 74 -22.27 -5.25 -0.64
N LYS A 75 -22.34 -6.43 -1.27
CA LYS A 75 -22.44 -6.53 -2.74
C LYS A 75 -23.75 -5.91 -3.22
N GLY A 76 -23.65 -5.14 -4.29
CA GLY A 76 -24.83 -4.50 -4.93
C GLY A 76 -25.22 -3.16 -4.28
N SER A 77 -24.36 -2.57 -3.47
CA SER A 77 -24.55 -1.21 -2.98
C SER A 77 -24.61 -0.20 -4.12
N ASP A 78 -25.52 0.77 -4.03
CA ASP A 78 -25.64 1.88 -4.99
C ASP A 78 -24.45 2.86 -4.95
N ARG A 79 -23.59 2.73 -3.95
CA ARG A 79 -22.43 3.59 -3.74
C ARG A 79 -21.19 2.75 -3.50
N VAL A 80 -20.18 3.01 -4.32
CA VAL A 80 -18.87 2.37 -4.21
C VAL A 80 -17.80 3.45 -4.08
N LEU A 81 -16.92 3.30 -3.11
CA LEU A 81 -15.69 4.07 -3.00
C LEU A 81 -14.55 3.21 -3.56
N VAL A 82 -13.92 3.68 -4.63
CA VAL A 82 -12.73 3.05 -5.19
C VAL A 82 -11.48 3.77 -4.70
N LEU A 83 -10.58 3.03 -4.06
CA LEU A 83 -9.24 3.48 -3.71
C LEU A 83 -8.26 2.79 -4.67
N ASN A 84 -7.50 3.58 -5.41
CA ASN A 84 -6.60 3.06 -6.45
C ASN A 84 -5.18 3.57 -6.27
N GLY A 85 -4.18 2.72 -6.53
CA GLY A 85 -2.77 3.06 -6.51
C GLY A 85 -1.95 2.04 -7.29
N HIS A 86 -0.73 2.44 -7.73
CA HIS A 86 0.17 1.54 -8.43
C HIS A 86 1.22 0.92 -7.50
N LEU A 87 1.70 -0.27 -7.88
CA LEU A 87 2.67 -1.06 -7.13
C LEU A 87 4.11 -0.85 -7.62
N ASP A 88 4.26 -0.51 -8.91
CA ASP A 88 5.57 -0.38 -9.55
C ASP A 88 6.24 0.95 -9.23
N VAL A 89 7.53 1.00 -9.51
CA VAL A 89 8.36 2.19 -9.36
C VAL A 89 9.29 2.35 -10.57
N VAL A 90 9.66 3.59 -10.89
CA VAL A 90 10.68 3.85 -11.93
C VAL A 90 12.06 3.39 -11.46
N PRO A 91 13.00 3.13 -12.39
CA PRO A 91 14.37 2.77 -12.06
C PRO A 91 15.05 3.77 -11.13
N ILE A 92 16.05 3.30 -10.38
CA ILE A 92 16.82 4.14 -9.45
C ILE A 92 17.73 5.15 -10.18
N GLY A 93 17.99 4.93 -11.47
CA GLY A 93 18.96 5.70 -12.21
C GLY A 93 20.41 5.41 -11.77
N ASP A 94 21.23 6.42 -11.74
CA ASP A 94 22.64 6.30 -11.32
C ASP A 94 22.72 6.06 -9.80
N ARG A 95 23.20 4.85 -9.40
CA ARG A 95 23.36 4.44 -8.00
C ARG A 95 24.30 5.36 -7.22
N SER A 96 25.28 5.96 -7.86
CA SER A 96 26.25 6.85 -7.19
C SER A 96 25.63 8.14 -6.66
N ARG A 97 24.45 8.51 -7.15
CA ARG A 97 23.69 9.69 -6.71
C ARG A 97 22.85 9.46 -5.47
N TRP A 98 22.81 8.22 -4.97
CA TRP A 98 22.08 7.86 -3.76
C TRP A 98 23.02 7.77 -2.58
N SER A 99 22.75 8.54 -1.52
CA SER A 99 23.50 8.50 -0.26
C SER A 99 23.06 7.37 0.69
N PHE A 100 22.06 6.59 0.29
CA PHE A 100 21.52 5.44 1.02
C PHE A 100 21.09 4.36 0.01
N ASP A 101 20.74 3.16 0.51
CA ASP A 101 20.18 2.12 -0.35
C ASP A 101 18.78 2.53 -0.83
N PRO A 102 18.54 2.62 -2.16
CA PRO A 102 17.25 2.99 -2.74
C PRO A 102 16.06 2.13 -2.26
N PHE A 103 16.31 0.93 -1.79
CA PHE A 103 15.27 0.01 -1.30
C PHE A 103 15.41 -0.30 0.20
N SER A 104 16.10 0.56 0.96
CA SER A 104 16.24 0.37 2.41
C SER A 104 14.93 0.51 3.16
N GLY A 105 14.01 1.37 2.71
CA GLY A 105 12.82 1.73 3.48
C GLY A 105 13.17 2.32 4.85
N GLU A 106 14.37 2.90 4.99
CA GLU A 106 14.86 3.46 6.23
C GLU A 106 14.05 4.68 6.66
N VAL A 107 13.76 4.79 7.94
CA VAL A 107 13.21 6.00 8.55
C VAL A 107 14.33 6.72 9.27
N ARG A 108 14.66 7.92 8.81
CA ARG A 108 15.76 8.72 9.35
C ARG A 108 15.38 10.20 9.37
N ASP A 109 15.61 10.85 10.51
CA ASP A 109 15.34 12.29 10.71
C ASP A 109 13.91 12.71 10.35
N GLY A 110 12.92 11.83 10.57
CA GLY A 110 11.51 12.08 10.26
C GLY A 110 11.11 11.85 8.79
N TYR A 111 12.03 11.32 7.96
CA TYR A 111 11.80 10.99 6.56
C TYR A 111 11.83 9.49 6.32
N LEU A 112 10.93 9.00 5.47
CA LEU A 112 10.97 7.65 4.93
C LEU A 112 11.76 7.67 3.60
N LEU A 113 12.87 6.97 3.58
CA LEU A 113 13.83 6.99 2.49
C LEU A 113 13.65 5.79 1.56
N GLY A 114 13.63 6.04 0.26
CA GLY A 114 13.65 4.97 -0.74
C GLY A 114 12.99 5.32 -2.06
N ARG A 115 13.26 4.51 -3.09
CA ARG A 115 12.59 4.59 -4.39
C ARG A 115 11.12 4.24 -4.21
N GLY A 116 10.25 5.12 -4.69
CA GLY A 116 8.80 4.95 -4.56
C GLY A 116 8.22 5.49 -3.24
N ALA A 117 9.02 6.03 -2.31
CA ALA A 117 8.50 6.59 -1.07
C ALA A 117 7.45 7.68 -1.32
N SER A 118 7.72 8.57 -2.29
CA SER A 118 6.81 9.64 -2.69
C SER A 118 5.81 9.21 -3.77
N ASP A 119 6.23 8.37 -4.72
CA ASP A 119 5.44 7.92 -5.87
C ASP A 119 5.59 6.41 -6.07
N MET A 120 4.58 5.56 -5.56
CA MET A 120 3.59 6.08 -4.64
C MET A 120 3.42 5.17 -3.41
N LYS A 121 4.45 4.40 -3.01
CA LYS A 121 4.38 3.40 -1.93
C LYS A 121 4.01 4.01 -0.57
N GLY A 122 4.39 5.26 -0.31
CA GLY A 122 3.92 5.98 0.87
C GLY A 122 2.41 6.24 0.83
N GLY A 123 1.91 6.76 -0.30
CA GLY A 123 0.47 6.94 -0.52
C GLY A 123 -0.28 5.62 -0.56
N LEU A 124 0.30 4.59 -1.17
CA LEU A 124 -0.26 3.24 -1.22
C LEU A 124 -0.41 2.64 0.19
N ALA A 125 0.58 2.80 1.06
CA ALA A 125 0.47 2.38 2.46
C ALA A 125 -0.68 3.09 3.18
N GLY A 126 -0.86 4.40 2.93
CA GLY A 126 -2.00 5.14 3.46
C GLY A 126 -3.34 4.61 2.97
N ILE A 127 -3.45 4.27 1.69
CA ILE A 127 -4.64 3.65 1.08
C ILE A 127 -4.94 2.29 1.73
N ILE A 128 -3.95 1.41 1.79
CA ILE A 128 -4.10 0.05 2.36
C ILE A 128 -4.47 0.14 3.85
N TYR A 129 -3.82 1.02 4.60
CA TYR A 129 -4.13 1.23 6.01
C TYR A 129 -5.56 1.75 6.21
N ALA A 130 -5.98 2.74 5.42
CA ALA A 130 -7.35 3.26 5.49
C ALA A 130 -8.38 2.17 5.15
N PHE A 131 -8.14 1.38 4.11
CA PHE A 131 -8.98 0.26 3.73
C PHE A 131 -9.09 -0.76 4.87
N LYS A 132 -7.96 -1.18 5.45
CA LYS A 132 -7.90 -2.08 6.61
C LYS A 132 -8.71 -1.54 7.81
N ARG A 133 -8.67 -0.23 8.03
CA ARG A 133 -9.45 0.39 9.13
C ARG A 133 -10.96 0.33 8.89
N LEU A 134 -11.40 0.39 7.64
CA LEU A 134 -12.82 0.31 7.28
C LEU A 134 -13.43 -1.10 7.49
N ILE A 135 -12.61 -2.16 7.52
CA ILE A 135 -13.07 -3.53 7.80
C ILE A 135 -13.73 -3.64 9.18
N LYS A 136 -13.33 -2.79 10.12
CA LYS A 136 -13.76 -2.84 11.54
C LYS A 136 -15.04 -2.05 11.82
N PHE A 137 -15.69 -1.53 10.78
CA PHE A 137 -16.91 -0.73 10.87
C PHE A 137 -18.06 -1.30 10.05
#